data_8e6e45ba05f7e5191f9a51228964a099
#
_entry.id   8e6e45ba05f7e5191f9a51228964a099
#
_cell.length_a   1.000
_cell.length_b   1.000
_cell.length_c   1.000
_cell.angle_alpha   90.00
_cell.angle_beta   90.00
_cell.angle_gamma   90.00
#
_symmetry.space_group_name_H-M   'P 1'
#
loop_
_entity.id
_entity.type
_entity.pdbx_description
1 polymer ?
#
loop_
_entity_poly.entity_id
_entity_poly.type
_entity_poly.pdbx_seq_one_letter_code
_entity_poly.pdbx_strand_id
1 'polypeptide(L)'
;MDKKRVAIIGVTGAVGQEFVQSLENHPWFEVTQIAASERSADKNYLDAIKDASGIIAWDVGGEIPEYIKSMTVKKIDDLDVSQLDLVFSAVESVAARDIETKMAADLPVISTSSAYRYEEDVPILIPGINDEQTELLEVQKKNRNWKGWVAPLPNCTTTGLAITLKPLLEKYGAKKVMMTSMQAISGGGKSGVSAMGITDNIIPYIPKEEEKVRIETRKILGKLKDGKIEDADIKISCTCTRVPVIDGHTESVFVETSKEVDPLKAKDTYNQCNSEVSVVGLPSAPEKYYAFHEDPTRPQPRMERSVGDGMTTTIGRVEKEELFDHGLKYMLFSHNKK
;
A
#
# COMPACT_ATOMS: atom_id res chain seq x y z
N MET A 1 -16.00 -2.89 -22.63
CA MET A 1 -14.72 -2.20 -22.89
C MET A 1 -13.66 -3.26 -23.09
N ASP A 2 -12.77 -3.06 -24.03
CA ASP A 2 -11.60 -3.95 -24.15
C ASP A 2 -10.72 -3.77 -22.94
N LYS A 3 -10.17 -4.88 -22.41
CA LYS A 3 -9.29 -4.82 -21.25
C LYS A 3 -7.98 -4.12 -21.61
N LYS A 4 -7.41 -3.38 -20.66
CA LYS A 4 -6.07 -2.82 -20.76
C LYS A 4 -5.05 -3.93 -20.63
N ARG A 5 -4.10 -3.98 -21.56
CA ARG A 5 -3.00 -4.95 -21.55
C ARG A 5 -1.91 -4.48 -20.61
N VAL A 6 -1.58 -5.30 -19.63
CA VAL A 6 -0.63 -4.90 -18.60
C VAL A 6 0.53 -5.87 -18.48
N ALA A 7 1.66 -5.35 -18.02
CA ALA A 7 2.78 -6.17 -17.58
C ALA A 7 2.96 -6.12 -16.06
N ILE A 8 3.45 -7.21 -15.48
CA ILE A 8 3.94 -7.26 -14.10
C ILE A 8 5.45 -7.42 -14.14
N ILE A 9 6.20 -6.46 -13.60
CA ILE A 9 7.65 -6.56 -13.42
C ILE A 9 7.99 -6.87 -11.97
N GLY A 10 8.99 -7.75 -11.73
CA GLY A 10 9.25 -8.30 -10.41
C GLY A 10 8.26 -9.42 -10.02
N VAL A 11 7.66 -10.08 -10.99
CA VAL A 11 6.55 -11.04 -10.85
C VAL A 11 6.84 -12.24 -9.93
N THR A 12 8.09 -12.61 -9.71
CA THR A 12 8.50 -13.76 -8.88
C THR A 12 8.64 -13.41 -7.38
N GLY A 13 8.63 -12.12 -7.04
CA GLY A 13 8.66 -11.64 -5.66
C GLY A 13 7.29 -11.73 -4.98
N ALA A 14 7.25 -11.67 -3.63
CA ALA A 14 6.01 -11.76 -2.86
C ALA A 14 4.96 -10.72 -3.30
N VAL A 15 5.37 -9.47 -3.53
CA VAL A 15 4.47 -8.39 -4.00
C VAL A 15 4.05 -8.60 -5.45
N GLY A 16 4.95 -9.10 -6.31
CA GLY A 16 4.59 -9.47 -7.68
C GLY A 16 3.54 -10.58 -7.74
N GLN A 17 3.61 -11.54 -6.83
CA GLN A 17 2.61 -12.60 -6.70
C GLN A 17 1.25 -12.06 -6.22
N GLU A 18 1.22 -11.00 -5.39
CA GLU A 18 -0.03 -10.32 -5.02
C GLU A 18 -0.69 -9.66 -6.24
N PHE A 19 0.08 -9.03 -7.13
CA PHE A 19 -0.46 -8.54 -8.40
C PHE A 19 -1.00 -9.67 -9.28
N VAL A 20 -0.30 -10.81 -9.35
CA VAL A 20 -0.78 -11.98 -10.10
C VAL A 20 -2.15 -12.43 -9.59
N GLN A 21 -2.33 -12.52 -8.28
CA GLN A 21 -3.60 -12.91 -7.68
C GLN A 21 -4.69 -11.84 -7.87
N SER A 22 -4.36 -10.58 -7.63
CA SER A 22 -5.32 -9.47 -7.70
C SER A 22 -5.82 -9.19 -9.11
N LEU A 23 -5.04 -9.54 -10.13
CA LEU A 23 -5.38 -9.35 -11.54
C LEU A 23 -6.05 -10.58 -12.17
N GLU A 24 -6.22 -11.67 -11.42
CA GLU A 24 -6.97 -12.83 -11.91
C GLU A 24 -8.41 -12.43 -12.23
N ASN A 25 -8.84 -12.70 -13.47
CA ASN A 25 -10.19 -12.36 -13.95
C ASN A 25 -10.60 -10.88 -13.76
N HIS A 26 -9.63 -9.97 -13.60
CA HIS A 26 -9.94 -8.56 -13.41
C HIS A 26 -10.71 -7.98 -14.60
N PRO A 27 -11.83 -7.24 -14.40
CA PRO A 27 -12.69 -6.81 -15.51
C PRO A 27 -12.04 -5.77 -16.43
N TRP A 28 -11.06 -5.00 -15.97
CA TRP A 28 -10.41 -3.92 -16.71
C TRP A 28 -9.02 -4.24 -17.23
N PHE A 29 -8.33 -5.21 -16.60
CA PHE A 29 -6.93 -5.52 -16.91
C PHE A 29 -6.77 -6.96 -17.38
N GLU A 30 -5.85 -7.14 -18.32
CA GLU A 30 -5.38 -8.44 -18.80
C GLU A 30 -3.86 -8.47 -18.72
N VAL A 31 -3.30 -9.40 -17.97
CA VAL A 31 -1.84 -9.58 -17.88
C VAL A 31 -1.37 -10.30 -19.14
N THR A 32 -0.64 -9.59 -20.00
CA THR A 32 -0.16 -10.12 -21.28
C THR A 32 1.34 -10.37 -21.29
N GLN A 33 2.10 -9.73 -20.40
CA GLN A 33 3.54 -9.92 -20.27
C GLN A 33 3.93 -9.93 -18.79
N ILE A 34 4.96 -10.73 -18.47
CA ILE A 34 5.54 -10.80 -17.14
C ILE A 34 7.06 -10.78 -17.23
N ALA A 35 7.71 -10.08 -16.29
CA ALA A 35 9.15 -9.98 -16.27
C ALA A 35 9.74 -10.03 -14.86
N ALA A 36 10.98 -10.48 -14.79
CA ALA A 36 11.77 -10.51 -13.56
C ALA A 36 13.26 -10.31 -13.87
N SER A 37 14.11 -10.52 -12.85
CA SER A 37 15.56 -10.49 -13.02
C SER A 37 16.05 -11.61 -13.96
N GLU A 38 17.25 -11.46 -14.49
CA GLU A 38 17.90 -12.44 -15.39
C GLU A 38 17.89 -13.88 -14.84
N ARG A 39 17.97 -14.05 -13.52
CA ARG A 39 17.91 -15.38 -12.88
C ARG A 39 16.62 -16.15 -13.18
N SER A 40 15.51 -15.44 -13.34
CA SER A 40 14.18 -15.98 -13.54
C SER A 40 13.72 -15.91 -15.01
N ALA A 41 14.44 -15.18 -15.85
CA ALA A 41 14.08 -14.97 -17.25
C ALA A 41 14.17 -16.28 -18.06
N ASP A 42 13.43 -16.32 -19.16
CA ASP A 42 13.35 -17.41 -20.14
C ASP A 42 12.80 -18.74 -19.58
N LYS A 43 12.21 -18.71 -18.38
CA LYS A 43 11.51 -19.84 -17.75
C LYS A 43 10.01 -19.62 -17.80
N ASN A 44 9.23 -20.72 -17.78
CA ASN A 44 7.82 -20.55 -17.45
C ASN A 44 7.67 -20.10 -15.98
N TYR A 45 6.54 -19.49 -15.66
CA TYR A 45 6.33 -18.89 -14.34
C TYR A 45 6.51 -19.87 -13.18
N LEU A 46 5.97 -21.10 -13.31
CA LEU A 46 6.09 -22.11 -12.26
C LEU A 46 7.55 -22.49 -11.98
N ASP A 47 8.38 -22.57 -13.02
CA ASP A 47 9.81 -22.86 -12.86
C ASP A 47 10.58 -21.63 -12.33
N ALA A 48 10.13 -20.42 -12.68
CA ALA A 48 10.77 -19.19 -12.25
C ALA A 48 10.58 -18.91 -10.74
N ILE A 49 9.51 -19.40 -10.12
CA ILE A 49 9.24 -19.24 -8.69
C ILE A 49 9.72 -20.42 -7.83
N LYS A 50 10.39 -21.43 -8.40
CA LYS A 50 11.01 -22.48 -7.60
C LYS A 50 12.22 -21.96 -6.84
N ASP A 51 12.35 -22.38 -5.60
CA ASP A 51 13.55 -22.16 -4.80
C ASP A 51 14.72 -23.07 -5.24
N ALA A 52 15.85 -22.97 -4.55
CA ALA A 52 17.04 -23.78 -4.85
C ALA A 52 16.82 -25.29 -4.65
N SER A 53 15.79 -25.69 -3.89
CA SER A 53 15.43 -27.09 -3.63
C SER A 53 14.40 -27.61 -4.65
N GLY A 54 13.95 -26.75 -5.59
CA GLY A 54 12.92 -27.10 -6.57
C GLY A 54 11.48 -26.98 -6.05
N ILE A 55 11.29 -26.45 -4.84
CA ILE A 55 9.97 -26.24 -4.23
C ILE A 55 9.39 -24.93 -4.75
N ILE A 56 8.11 -24.98 -5.14
CA ILE A 56 7.37 -23.78 -5.57
C ILE A 56 7.22 -22.84 -4.37
N ALA A 57 7.77 -21.63 -4.49
CA ALA A 57 7.69 -20.57 -3.49
C ALA A 57 6.54 -19.63 -3.83
N TRP A 58 5.32 -20.03 -3.52
CA TRP A 58 4.12 -19.21 -3.62
C TRP A 58 3.80 -18.62 -2.24
N ASP A 59 3.93 -17.29 -2.09
CA ASP A 59 3.86 -16.57 -0.81
C ASP A 59 2.50 -15.90 -0.57
N VAL A 60 1.57 -16.10 -1.48
CA VAL A 60 0.21 -15.56 -1.44
C VAL A 60 -0.77 -16.67 -1.07
N GLY A 61 -1.85 -16.35 -0.40
CA GLY A 61 -2.89 -17.33 -0.10
C GLY A 61 -3.61 -17.85 -1.35
N GLY A 62 -4.18 -19.06 -1.27
CA GLY A 62 -4.92 -19.67 -2.37
C GLY A 62 -4.03 -20.38 -3.41
N GLU A 63 -4.67 -20.80 -4.50
CA GLU A 63 -4.01 -21.47 -5.62
C GLU A 63 -3.32 -20.46 -6.56
N ILE A 64 -2.26 -20.91 -7.24
CA ILE A 64 -1.65 -20.10 -8.29
C ILE A 64 -2.63 -19.99 -9.45
N PRO A 65 -3.00 -18.78 -9.91
CA PRO A 65 -3.92 -18.59 -11.01
C PRO A 65 -3.50 -19.32 -12.29
N GLU A 66 -4.44 -19.95 -12.97
CA GLU A 66 -4.14 -20.79 -14.13
C GLU A 66 -3.50 -20.00 -15.28
N TYR A 67 -3.96 -18.76 -15.49
CA TYR A 67 -3.50 -17.92 -16.60
C TYR A 67 -1.99 -17.66 -16.60
N ILE A 68 -1.36 -17.62 -15.40
CA ILE A 68 0.04 -17.25 -15.27
C ILE A 68 0.99 -18.44 -15.41
N LYS A 69 0.54 -19.66 -15.10
CA LYS A 69 1.40 -20.85 -14.92
C LYS A 69 2.31 -21.15 -16.12
N SER A 70 1.78 -20.97 -17.33
CA SER A 70 2.49 -21.24 -18.58
C SER A 70 3.15 -20.02 -19.22
N MET A 71 2.94 -18.82 -18.65
CA MET A 71 3.55 -17.61 -19.20
C MET A 71 5.07 -17.64 -19.04
N THR A 72 5.77 -17.24 -20.09
CA THR A 72 7.23 -17.11 -20.06
C THR A 72 7.62 -15.80 -19.36
N VAL A 73 8.45 -15.89 -18.34
CA VAL A 73 9.04 -14.73 -17.65
C VAL A 73 10.11 -14.14 -18.56
N LYS A 74 9.93 -12.89 -18.97
CA LYS A 74 10.88 -12.13 -19.79
C LYS A 74 11.95 -11.45 -18.94
N LYS A 75 13.05 -11.05 -19.55
CA LYS A 75 13.89 -9.98 -19.01
C LYS A 75 13.11 -8.67 -19.08
N ILE A 76 13.38 -7.76 -18.16
CA ILE A 76 12.66 -6.47 -18.14
C ILE A 76 12.91 -5.69 -19.43
N ASP A 77 14.12 -5.79 -19.99
CA ASP A 77 14.49 -5.11 -21.24
C ASP A 77 13.85 -5.72 -22.49
N ASP A 78 13.35 -6.95 -22.42
CA ASP A 78 12.71 -7.67 -23.53
C ASP A 78 11.16 -7.47 -23.54
N LEU A 79 10.63 -6.63 -22.66
CA LEU A 79 9.22 -6.28 -22.70
C LEU A 79 8.89 -5.48 -23.96
N ASP A 80 7.86 -5.90 -24.67
CA ASP A 80 7.32 -5.12 -25.80
C ASP A 80 6.36 -4.06 -25.29
N VAL A 81 6.89 -2.87 -25.00
CA VAL A 81 6.13 -1.74 -24.48
C VAL A 81 5.05 -1.25 -25.44
N SER A 82 5.19 -1.50 -26.76
CA SER A 82 4.19 -1.10 -27.78
C SER A 82 2.87 -1.89 -27.66
N GLN A 83 2.90 -3.03 -26.98
CA GLN A 83 1.76 -3.89 -26.74
C GLN A 83 1.15 -3.74 -25.36
N LEU A 84 1.57 -2.73 -24.59
CA LEU A 84 1.13 -2.51 -23.22
C LEU A 84 0.43 -1.17 -23.05
N ASP A 85 -0.50 -1.12 -22.14
CA ASP A 85 -1.20 0.11 -21.73
C ASP A 85 -0.69 0.60 -20.35
N LEU A 86 -0.12 -0.29 -19.50
CA LEU A 86 0.33 0.03 -18.14
C LEU A 86 1.26 -1.06 -17.61
N VAL A 87 2.13 -0.68 -16.66
CA VAL A 87 3.03 -1.59 -15.95
C VAL A 87 2.76 -1.56 -14.45
N PHE A 88 2.62 -2.75 -13.83
CA PHE A 88 2.68 -2.92 -12.39
C PHE A 88 4.11 -3.30 -11.98
N SER A 89 4.74 -2.46 -11.16
CA SER A 89 6.12 -2.63 -10.72
C SER A 89 6.20 -3.13 -9.28
N ALA A 90 6.79 -4.32 -9.10
CA ALA A 90 7.11 -4.95 -7.83
C ALA A 90 8.62 -5.20 -7.68
N VAL A 91 9.45 -4.33 -8.25
CA VAL A 91 10.90 -4.43 -8.15
C VAL A 91 11.44 -3.77 -6.88
N GLU A 92 12.57 -4.26 -6.40
CA GLU A 92 13.23 -3.68 -5.23
C GLU A 92 13.68 -2.24 -5.48
N SER A 93 13.59 -1.39 -4.45
CA SER A 93 13.81 0.05 -4.56
C SER A 93 15.17 0.44 -5.13
N VAL A 94 16.21 -0.39 -4.97
CA VAL A 94 17.55 -0.12 -5.50
C VAL A 94 17.56 -0.12 -7.04
N ALA A 95 16.86 -1.08 -7.66
CA ALA A 95 16.78 -1.20 -9.11
C ALA A 95 15.59 -0.42 -9.71
N ALA A 96 14.60 -0.10 -8.89
CA ALA A 96 13.35 0.48 -9.36
C ALA A 96 13.52 1.80 -10.10
N ARG A 97 14.40 2.68 -9.63
CA ARG A 97 14.55 4.01 -10.23
C ARG A 97 14.87 3.94 -11.73
N ASP A 98 15.85 3.17 -12.10
CA ASP A 98 16.28 3.07 -13.51
C ASP A 98 15.22 2.36 -14.37
N ILE A 99 14.68 1.25 -13.86
CA ILE A 99 13.66 0.45 -14.54
C ILE A 99 12.39 1.26 -14.76
N GLU A 100 11.89 1.89 -13.71
CA GLU A 100 10.64 2.66 -13.76
C GLU A 100 10.79 3.94 -14.58
N THR A 101 11.96 4.59 -14.56
CA THR A 101 12.30 5.71 -15.49
C THR A 101 12.14 5.27 -16.94
N LYS A 102 12.73 4.12 -17.27
CA LYS A 102 12.69 3.58 -18.64
C LYS A 102 11.26 3.25 -19.08
N MET A 103 10.47 2.63 -18.19
CA MET A 103 9.07 2.31 -18.49
C MET A 103 8.20 3.57 -18.59
N ALA A 104 8.36 4.52 -17.67
CA ALA A 104 7.56 5.74 -17.62
C ALA A 104 7.80 6.69 -18.81
N ALA A 105 8.91 6.56 -19.51
CA ALA A 105 9.14 7.29 -20.75
C ALA A 105 8.00 7.05 -21.77
N ASP A 106 7.43 5.85 -21.80
CA ASP A 106 6.39 5.47 -22.76
C ASP A 106 5.06 5.08 -22.11
N LEU A 107 5.03 4.51 -20.90
CA LEU A 107 3.86 3.90 -20.27
C LEU A 107 3.62 4.38 -18.84
N PRO A 108 2.36 4.42 -18.38
CA PRO A 108 2.04 4.51 -16.95
C PRO A 108 2.66 3.37 -16.14
N VAL A 109 3.18 3.68 -14.95
CA VAL A 109 3.74 2.72 -14.00
C VAL A 109 3.09 2.89 -12.63
N ILE A 110 2.43 1.84 -12.13
CA ILE A 110 2.03 1.75 -10.73
C ILE A 110 3.11 0.97 -9.99
N SER A 111 3.73 1.60 -8.99
CA SER A 111 4.91 1.07 -8.31
C SER A 111 4.68 0.79 -6.84
N THR A 112 5.19 -0.33 -6.34
CA THR A 112 5.25 -0.60 -4.89
C THR A 112 6.57 -0.12 -4.27
N SER A 113 7.51 0.33 -5.10
CA SER A 113 8.83 0.81 -4.67
C SER A 113 8.77 2.20 -4.01
N SER A 114 9.72 2.49 -3.14
CA SER A 114 9.90 3.81 -2.56
C SER A 114 10.76 4.77 -3.41
N ALA A 115 11.25 4.32 -4.58
CA ALA A 115 12.23 5.05 -5.38
C ALA A 115 11.80 6.47 -5.80
N TYR A 116 10.50 6.68 -5.99
CA TYR A 116 9.92 7.95 -6.44
C TYR A 116 9.06 8.67 -5.39
N ARG A 117 8.80 8.07 -4.21
CA ARG A 117 7.86 8.63 -3.22
C ARG A 117 8.19 10.04 -2.75
N TYR A 118 9.46 10.42 -2.77
CA TYR A 118 9.94 11.68 -2.20
C TYR A 118 10.20 12.79 -3.24
N GLU A 119 9.93 12.51 -4.51
CA GLU A 119 10.01 13.51 -5.58
C GLU A 119 8.85 14.51 -5.49
N GLU A 120 9.09 15.78 -5.79
CA GLU A 120 8.09 16.85 -5.67
C GLU A 120 6.91 16.69 -6.65
N ASP A 121 7.19 16.17 -7.86
CA ASP A 121 6.22 15.98 -8.94
C ASP A 121 5.58 14.59 -8.96
N VAL A 122 5.77 13.79 -7.90
CA VAL A 122 5.25 12.42 -7.81
C VAL A 122 4.29 12.30 -6.63
N PRO A 123 2.99 12.02 -6.87
CA PRO A 123 2.05 11.76 -5.78
C PRO A 123 2.26 10.36 -5.19
N ILE A 124 2.00 10.20 -3.90
CA ILE A 124 1.85 8.88 -3.27
C ILE A 124 0.34 8.65 -3.13
N LEU A 125 -0.24 7.79 -3.98
CA LEU A 125 -1.69 7.69 -4.11
C LEU A 125 -2.29 6.59 -3.23
N ILE A 126 -3.35 6.96 -2.51
CA ILE A 126 -4.29 6.04 -1.88
C ILE A 126 -5.68 6.38 -2.45
N PRO A 127 -6.25 5.51 -3.30
CA PRO A 127 -7.56 5.75 -3.89
C PRO A 127 -8.63 6.04 -2.84
N GLY A 128 -9.39 7.12 -3.03
CA GLY A 128 -10.41 7.58 -2.08
C GLY A 128 -9.90 8.45 -0.94
N ILE A 129 -8.60 8.70 -0.84
CA ILE A 129 -7.98 9.52 0.22
C ILE A 129 -7.39 10.82 -0.33
N ASN A 130 -6.66 10.75 -1.44
CA ASN A 130 -5.97 11.92 -2.00
C ASN A 130 -6.03 11.93 -3.54
N ASP A 131 -7.20 11.64 -4.08
CA ASP A 131 -7.42 11.54 -5.52
C ASP A 131 -7.09 12.83 -6.28
N GLU A 132 -7.24 13.99 -5.65
CA GLU A 132 -6.87 15.29 -6.21
C GLU A 132 -5.38 15.39 -6.57
N GLN A 133 -4.54 14.61 -5.88
CA GLN A 133 -3.11 14.58 -6.18
C GLN A 133 -2.78 13.87 -7.50
N THR A 134 -3.74 13.20 -8.15
CA THR A 134 -3.54 12.62 -9.49
C THR A 134 -3.22 13.67 -10.55
N GLU A 135 -3.58 14.93 -10.35
CA GLU A 135 -3.20 16.03 -11.24
C GLU A 135 -1.67 16.18 -11.39
N LEU A 136 -0.89 15.76 -10.38
CA LEU A 136 0.57 15.75 -10.48
C LEU A 136 1.11 14.80 -11.54
N LEU A 137 0.36 13.79 -11.96
CA LEU A 137 0.79 12.87 -13.01
C LEU A 137 1.00 13.61 -14.34
N GLU A 138 0.17 14.61 -14.63
CA GLU A 138 0.36 15.44 -15.82
C GLU A 138 1.51 16.45 -15.66
N VAL A 139 1.74 16.95 -14.45
CA VAL A 139 2.92 17.79 -14.14
C VAL A 139 4.20 16.97 -14.32
N GLN A 140 4.22 15.75 -13.79
CA GLN A 140 5.34 14.82 -13.91
C GLN A 140 5.71 14.54 -15.38
N LYS A 141 4.72 14.23 -16.24
CA LYS A 141 4.93 14.03 -17.68
C LYS A 141 5.66 15.21 -18.32
N LYS A 142 5.19 16.42 -18.02
CA LYS A 142 5.80 17.65 -18.56
C LYS A 142 7.22 17.84 -18.06
N ASN A 143 7.44 17.73 -16.75
CA ASN A 143 8.75 17.97 -16.14
C ASN A 143 9.80 16.99 -16.63
N ARG A 144 9.41 15.74 -16.88
CA ARG A 144 10.32 14.64 -17.22
C ARG A 144 10.33 14.30 -18.70
N ASN A 145 9.51 14.97 -19.51
CA ASN A 145 9.31 14.67 -20.93
C ASN A 145 8.95 13.20 -21.17
N TRP A 146 8.04 12.66 -20.35
CA TRP A 146 7.52 11.31 -20.42
C TRP A 146 6.13 11.27 -21.06
N LYS A 147 5.79 10.17 -21.74
CA LYS A 147 4.42 9.88 -22.18
C LYS A 147 3.59 9.25 -21.06
N GLY A 148 4.23 8.43 -20.25
CA GLY A 148 3.66 7.83 -19.05
C GLY A 148 3.97 8.61 -17.78
N TRP A 149 3.88 7.93 -16.66
CA TRP A 149 4.13 8.46 -15.31
C TRP A 149 4.46 7.32 -14.34
N VAL A 150 4.97 7.67 -13.17
CA VAL A 150 5.13 6.75 -12.02
C VAL A 150 4.20 7.21 -10.91
N ALA A 151 3.33 6.31 -10.46
CA ALA A 151 2.51 6.48 -9.27
C ALA A 151 2.89 5.41 -8.23
N PRO A 152 3.70 5.75 -7.23
CA PRO A 152 4.05 4.84 -6.16
C PRO A 152 2.91 4.68 -5.17
N LEU A 153 2.68 3.44 -4.73
CA LEU A 153 1.87 3.14 -3.56
C LEU A 153 2.63 3.54 -2.28
N PRO A 154 1.92 3.89 -1.21
CA PRO A 154 2.54 4.24 0.07
C PRO A 154 3.26 3.06 0.73
N ASN A 155 4.02 3.38 1.77
CA ASN A 155 4.46 2.38 2.75
C ASN A 155 3.26 1.71 3.41
N CYS A 156 3.34 0.41 3.68
CA CYS A 156 2.23 -0.39 4.18
C CYS A 156 1.67 0.08 5.55
N THR A 157 2.52 0.56 6.45
CA THR A 157 2.10 1.17 7.72
C THR A 157 1.47 2.54 7.48
N THR A 158 2.10 3.36 6.63
CA THR A 158 1.56 4.67 6.27
C THR A 158 0.15 4.61 5.71
N THR A 159 -0.17 3.54 4.95
CA THR A 159 -1.50 3.36 4.33
C THR A 159 -2.61 3.38 5.37
N GLY A 160 -2.56 2.50 6.38
CA GLY A 160 -3.59 2.42 7.42
C GLY A 160 -3.70 3.71 8.23
N LEU A 161 -2.54 4.29 8.58
CA LEU A 161 -2.50 5.55 9.32
C LEU A 161 -3.12 6.70 8.51
N ALA A 162 -2.74 6.89 7.25
CA ALA A 162 -3.27 7.97 6.41
C ALA A 162 -4.77 7.84 6.16
N ILE A 163 -5.25 6.62 5.87
CA ILE A 163 -6.66 6.31 5.70
C ILE A 163 -7.46 6.75 6.93
N THR A 164 -6.99 6.40 8.13
CA THR A 164 -7.74 6.70 9.36
C THR A 164 -7.58 8.16 9.82
N LEU A 165 -6.49 8.82 9.49
CA LEU A 165 -6.29 10.22 9.84
C LEU A 165 -7.04 11.20 8.93
N LYS A 166 -7.29 10.87 7.65
CA LYS A 166 -7.94 11.78 6.68
C LYS A 166 -9.26 12.35 7.19
N PRO A 167 -10.25 11.55 7.64
CA PRO A 167 -11.51 12.08 8.15
C PRO A 167 -11.34 12.93 9.42
N LEU A 168 -10.40 12.57 10.30
CA LEU A 168 -10.12 13.34 11.51
C LEU A 168 -9.45 14.67 11.19
N LEU A 169 -8.55 14.70 10.23
CA LEU A 169 -7.89 15.93 9.79
C LEU A 169 -8.89 16.90 9.19
N GLU A 170 -9.74 16.46 8.30
CA GLU A 170 -10.69 17.32 7.59
C GLU A 170 -11.77 17.89 8.51
N LYS A 171 -12.32 17.06 9.39
CA LYS A 171 -13.45 17.47 10.21
C LYS A 171 -13.04 18.13 11.53
N TYR A 172 -11.96 17.66 12.13
CA TYR A 172 -11.56 18.06 13.48
C TYR A 172 -10.17 18.72 13.55
N GLY A 173 -9.39 18.68 12.47
CA GLY A 173 -8.07 19.29 12.39
C GLY A 173 -7.03 18.54 13.23
N ALA A 174 -6.63 17.35 12.79
CA ALA A 174 -5.55 16.57 13.43
C ALA A 174 -4.25 17.39 13.46
N LYS A 175 -3.58 17.49 14.61
CA LYS A 175 -2.36 18.30 14.85
C LYS A 175 -1.16 17.48 15.23
N LYS A 176 -1.35 16.54 16.16
CA LYS A 176 -0.28 15.68 16.65
C LYS A 176 -0.74 14.23 16.63
N VAL A 177 0.15 13.36 16.28
CA VAL A 177 -0.10 11.92 16.24
C VAL A 177 1.04 11.21 16.94
N MET A 178 0.70 10.33 17.85
CA MET A 178 1.62 9.33 18.40
C MET A 178 1.12 7.95 18.00
N MET A 179 1.96 7.14 17.37
CA MET A 179 1.58 5.84 16.85
C MET A 179 2.62 4.78 17.19
N THR A 180 2.16 3.59 17.56
CA THR A 180 2.99 2.40 17.63
C THR A 180 2.41 1.33 16.71
N SER A 181 3.22 0.84 15.76
CA SER A 181 2.82 -0.23 14.87
C SER A 181 3.35 -1.59 15.31
N MET A 182 2.49 -2.60 15.20
CA MET A 182 2.78 -4.02 15.36
C MET A 182 2.71 -4.66 13.98
N GLN A 183 3.86 -4.68 13.29
CA GLN A 183 3.91 -5.05 11.87
C GLN A 183 4.14 -6.54 11.66
N ALA A 184 3.37 -7.11 10.74
CA ALA A 184 3.46 -8.50 10.31
C ALA A 184 4.80 -8.83 9.63
N ILE A 185 5.24 -10.09 9.74
CA ILE A 185 6.49 -10.60 9.15
C ILE A 185 6.52 -10.46 7.62
N SER A 186 5.39 -10.65 6.95
CA SER A 186 5.30 -10.52 5.48
C SER A 186 5.72 -9.15 4.94
N GLY A 187 5.62 -8.09 5.76
CA GLY A 187 6.11 -6.76 5.41
C GLY A 187 7.63 -6.67 5.22
N GLY A 188 8.39 -7.67 5.68
CA GLY A 188 9.82 -7.79 5.44
C GLY A 188 10.18 -8.50 4.12
N GLY A 189 9.20 -8.98 3.36
CA GLY A 189 9.44 -9.77 2.15
C GLY A 189 10.09 -11.13 2.42
N LYS A 190 10.50 -11.83 1.34
CA LYS A 190 11.11 -13.18 1.42
C LYS A 190 12.41 -13.21 2.23
N SER A 191 13.20 -12.15 2.17
CA SER A 191 14.48 -12.01 2.88
C SER A 191 14.35 -11.34 4.24
N GLY A 192 13.13 -11.16 4.73
CA GLY A 192 12.83 -10.45 5.97
C GLY A 192 13.33 -11.14 7.24
N VAL A 193 12.52 -11.17 8.27
CA VAL A 193 12.92 -11.74 9.56
C VAL A 193 12.83 -13.27 9.48
N SER A 194 13.91 -13.96 9.91
CA SER A 194 13.89 -15.42 10.01
C SER A 194 12.87 -15.89 11.06
N ALA A 195 12.33 -17.11 10.89
CA ALA A 195 11.41 -17.70 11.85
C ALA A 195 11.99 -17.71 13.28
N MET A 196 13.26 -18.08 13.43
CA MET A 196 13.94 -18.06 14.75
C MET A 196 14.12 -16.66 15.30
N GLY A 197 14.26 -15.63 14.44
CA GLY A 197 14.44 -14.24 14.88
C GLY A 197 13.18 -13.60 15.43
N ILE A 198 11.99 -14.11 15.04
CA ILE A 198 10.71 -13.50 15.43
C ILE A 198 9.85 -14.38 16.33
N THR A 199 10.06 -15.71 16.34
CA THR A 199 9.30 -16.59 17.22
C THR A 199 9.64 -16.28 18.68
N ASP A 200 8.60 -16.10 19.51
CA ASP A 200 8.75 -15.71 20.93
C ASP A 200 9.51 -14.40 21.11
N ASN A 201 9.38 -13.45 20.16
CA ASN A 201 10.16 -12.21 20.16
C ASN A 201 9.38 -11.04 19.54
N ILE A 202 9.75 -9.82 19.92
CA ILE A 202 9.33 -8.56 19.29
C ILE A 202 10.59 -7.78 18.93
N ILE A 203 10.71 -7.33 17.67
CA ILE A 203 11.80 -6.48 17.25
C ILE A 203 11.34 -5.03 17.30
N PRO A 204 11.90 -4.18 18.20
CA PRO A 204 11.36 -2.84 18.47
C PRO A 204 11.78 -1.78 17.43
N TYR A 205 12.39 -2.17 16.33
CA TYR A 205 12.86 -1.25 15.29
C TYR A 205 12.85 -1.90 13.92
N ILE A 206 12.34 -1.17 12.93
CA ILE A 206 12.40 -1.53 11.51
C ILE A 206 13.15 -0.39 10.79
N PRO A 207 14.28 -0.68 10.11
CA PRO A 207 15.12 0.34 9.50
C PRO A 207 14.34 1.28 8.57
N LYS A 208 14.48 2.60 8.79
CA LYS A 208 13.85 3.69 8.02
C LYS A 208 12.31 3.70 8.03
N GLU A 209 11.65 2.81 8.74
CA GLU A 209 10.19 2.71 8.70
C GLU A 209 9.51 3.93 9.33
N GLU A 210 9.98 4.37 10.49
CA GLU A 210 9.45 5.54 11.19
C GLU A 210 9.64 6.84 10.38
N GLU A 211 10.74 6.95 9.64
CA GLU A 211 10.98 8.08 8.74
C GLU A 211 9.96 8.11 7.60
N LYS A 212 9.73 6.96 6.95
CA LYS A 212 8.71 6.81 5.90
C LYS A 212 7.32 7.20 6.41
N VAL A 213 6.91 6.65 7.55
CA VAL A 213 5.60 6.97 8.15
C VAL A 213 5.43 8.47 8.34
N ARG A 214 6.42 9.17 8.90
CA ARG A 214 6.34 10.62 9.14
C ARG A 214 6.25 11.43 7.84
N ILE A 215 7.09 11.11 6.85
CA ILE A 215 7.17 11.89 5.61
C ILE A 215 5.98 11.58 4.72
N GLU A 216 5.70 10.29 4.48
CA GLU A 216 4.67 9.87 3.55
C GLU A 216 3.26 10.26 4.04
N THR A 217 2.95 10.10 5.34
CA THR A 217 1.66 10.50 5.89
C THR A 217 1.39 12.00 5.67
N ARG A 218 2.39 12.86 5.91
CA ARG A 218 2.23 14.31 5.71
C ARG A 218 2.02 14.66 4.24
N LYS A 219 2.75 14.00 3.34
CA LYS A 219 2.61 14.20 1.90
C LYS A 219 1.24 13.72 1.39
N ILE A 220 0.80 12.52 1.78
CA ILE A 220 -0.50 11.95 1.38
C ILE A 220 -1.66 12.82 1.85
N LEU A 221 -1.61 13.31 3.11
CA LEU A 221 -2.63 14.17 3.71
C LEU A 221 -2.44 15.66 3.38
N GLY A 222 -1.42 15.98 2.61
CA GLY A 222 -1.14 17.32 2.12
C GLY A 222 -2.12 17.79 1.06
N LYS A 223 -2.02 19.05 0.68
CA LYS A 223 -2.90 19.67 -0.32
C LYS A 223 -2.13 19.97 -1.61
N LEU A 224 -2.75 19.68 -2.73
CA LEU A 224 -2.21 20.09 -4.02
C LEU A 224 -2.37 21.61 -4.18
N LYS A 225 -1.26 22.31 -4.46
CA LYS A 225 -1.23 23.75 -4.67
C LYS A 225 -0.13 24.10 -5.66
N ASP A 226 -0.48 24.85 -6.67
CA ASP A 226 0.46 25.35 -7.70
C ASP A 226 1.35 24.24 -8.31
N GLY A 227 0.78 23.06 -8.54
CA GLY A 227 1.47 21.91 -9.13
C GLY A 227 2.44 21.17 -8.19
N LYS A 228 2.33 21.39 -6.89
CA LYS A 228 3.11 20.74 -5.83
C LYS A 228 2.22 20.33 -4.67
N ILE A 229 2.66 19.36 -3.88
CA ILE A 229 2.00 19.01 -2.62
C ILE A 229 2.60 19.86 -1.50
N GLU A 230 1.75 20.64 -0.84
CA GLU A 230 2.04 21.26 0.44
C GLU A 230 1.71 20.25 1.54
N ASP A 231 2.73 19.76 2.22
CA ASP A 231 2.60 18.74 3.28
C ASP A 231 1.59 19.17 4.35
N ALA A 232 0.81 18.22 4.86
CA ALA A 232 -0.08 18.48 6.00
C ALA A 232 0.72 18.91 7.23
N ASP A 233 0.25 19.96 7.92
CA ASP A 233 0.85 20.45 9.16
C ASP A 233 0.46 19.57 10.36
N ILE A 234 0.95 18.34 10.34
CA ILE A 234 0.76 17.33 11.40
C ILE A 234 2.11 16.91 11.94
N LYS A 235 2.26 16.95 13.27
CA LYS A 235 3.44 16.39 13.94
C LYS A 235 3.22 14.93 14.25
N ILE A 236 4.10 14.07 13.77
CA ILE A 236 3.98 12.61 13.93
C ILE A 236 5.20 12.08 14.68
N SER A 237 4.94 11.34 15.75
CA SER A 237 5.92 10.50 16.45
C SER A 237 5.46 9.06 16.36
N CYS A 238 6.34 8.16 15.93
CA CYS A 238 5.97 6.76 15.78
C CYS A 238 7.07 5.83 16.24
N THR A 239 6.68 4.63 16.67
CA THR A 239 7.56 3.50 16.97
C THR A 239 7.08 2.32 16.12
N CYS A 240 7.95 1.80 15.26
CA CYS A 240 7.62 0.72 14.35
C CYS A 240 8.27 -0.59 14.79
N THR A 241 7.45 -1.57 15.17
CA THR A 241 7.90 -2.85 15.69
C THR A 241 7.51 -4.00 14.76
N ARG A 242 8.31 -5.07 14.75
CA ARG A 242 7.97 -6.33 14.09
C ARG A 242 7.47 -7.34 15.13
N VAL A 243 6.34 -7.96 14.85
CA VAL A 243 5.69 -8.94 15.72
C VAL A 243 5.46 -10.27 14.99
N PRO A 244 5.29 -11.41 15.71
CA PRO A 244 5.08 -12.73 15.11
C PRO A 244 3.66 -12.93 14.55
N VAL A 245 3.24 -11.99 13.69
CA VAL A 245 1.99 -12.03 12.92
C VAL A 245 2.33 -12.22 11.45
N ILE A 246 1.62 -13.10 10.75
CA ILE A 246 1.93 -13.41 9.36
C ILE A 246 1.62 -12.23 8.46
N ASP A 247 0.36 -11.77 8.43
CA ASP A 247 -0.15 -10.70 7.57
C ASP A 247 -0.99 -9.69 8.35
N GLY A 248 -0.90 -8.44 7.92
CA GLY A 248 -1.65 -7.31 8.44
C GLY A 248 -0.94 -6.56 9.57
N HIS A 249 -1.01 -5.24 9.52
CA HIS A 249 -0.42 -4.36 10.52
C HIS A 249 -1.50 -3.87 11.47
N THR A 250 -1.21 -3.95 12.76
CA THR A 250 -2.05 -3.33 13.81
C THR A 250 -1.33 -2.10 14.32
N GLU A 251 -2.05 -1.01 14.50
CA GLU A 251 -1.48 0.25 14.97
C GLU A 251 -2.28 0.80 16.14
N SER A 252 -1.59 1.22 17.18
CA SER A 252 -2.14 1.99 18.29
C SER A 252 -1.89 3.47 18.00
N VAL A 253 -2.96 4.24 17.85
CA VAL A 253 -2.90 5.64 17.43
C VAL A 253 -3.51 6.55 18.46
N PHE A 254 -2.80 7.61 18.81
CA PHE A 254 -3.24 8.72 19.65
C PHE A 254 -3.19 9.99 18.82
N VAL A 255 -4.27 10.75 18.80
CA VAL A 255 -4.39 11.96 17.97
C VAL A 255 -4.85 13.14 18.79
N GLU A 256 -4.10 14.23 18.73
CA GLU A 256 -4.59 15.56 19.16
C GLU A 256 -5.28 16.24 17.99
N THR A 257 -6.47 16.77 18.25
CA THR A 257 -7.24 17.53 17.25
C THR A 257 -7.41 19.00 17.67
N SER A 258 -7.75 19.85 16.69
CA SER A 258 -8.02 21.27 16.96
C SER A 258 -9.34 21.51 17.66
N LYS A 259 -10.31 20.61 17.46
CA LYS A 259 -11.65 20.65 18.01
C LYS A 259 -11.88 19.42 18.85
N GLU A 260 -12.68 19.53 19.91
CA GLU A 260 -13.06 18.38 20.70
C GLU A 260 -13.77 17.32 19.85
N VAL A 261 -13.38 16.07 20.01
CA VAL A 261 -13.94 14.92 19.30
C VAL A 261 -14.61 13.98 20.30
N ASP A 262 -15.91 13.81 20.17
CA ASP A 262 -16.60 12.71 20.82
C ASP A 262 -16.33 11.41 20.07
N PRO A 263 -15.94 10.30 20.75
CA PRO A 263 -15.68 9.02 20.11
C PRO A 263 -16.82 8.48 19.25
N LEU A 264 -18.09 8.69 19.66
CA LEU A 264 -19.26 8.28 18.87
C LEU A 264 -19.37 9.09 17.59
N LYS A 265 -19.14 10.42 17.67
CA LYS A 265 -19.13 11.29 16.48
C LYS A 265 -17.97 11.00 15.56
N ALA A 266 -16.82 10.54 16.07
CA ALA A 266 -15.73 10.06 15.25
C ALA A 266 -16.16 8.84 14.43
N LYS A 267 -16.81 7.85 15.06
CA LYS A 267 -17.36 6.67 14.35
C LYS A 267 -18.35 7.07 13.26
N ASP A 268 -19.27 8.00 13.56
CA ASP A 268 -20.23 8.52 12.56
C ASP A 268 -19.51 9.16 11.37
N THR A 269 -18.42 9.88 11.62
CA THR A 269 -17.62 10.51 10.57
C THR A 269 -17.05 9.46 9.61
N TYR A 270 -16.45 8.40 10.12
CA TYR A 270 -15.94 7.32 9.30
C TYR A 270 -17.04 6.58 8.55
N ASN A 271 -18.20 6.33 9.20
CA ASN A 271 -19.35 5.69 8.56
C ASN A 271 -19.88 6.52 7.40
N GLN A 272 -19.93 7.84 7.53
CA GLN A 272 -20.30 8.74 6.46
C GLN A 272 -19.31 8.65 5.29
N CYS A 273 -18.00 8.61 5.56
CA CYS A 273 -16.97 8.47 4.54
C CYS A 273 -17.13 7.17 3.73
N ASN A 274 -17.67 6.08 4.29
CA ASN A 274 -17.89 4.84 3.54
C ASN A 274 -18.76 5.02 2.28
N SER A 275 -19.68 5.98 2.28
CA SER A 275 -20.54 6.28 1.13
C SER A 275 -20.01 7.40 0.22
N GLU A 276 -19.02 8.15 0.68
CA GLU A 276 -18.51 9.34 0.00
C GLU A 276 -17.15 9.11 -0.69
N VAL A 277 -16.44 8.02 -0.35
CA VAL A 277 -15.14 7.73 -0.98
C VAL A 277 -15.31 7.44 -2.47
N SER A 278 -14.45 8.02 -3.29
CA SER A 278 -14.50 7.94 -4.76
C SER A 278 -14.38 6.52 -5.33
N VAL A 279 -13.88 5.58 -4.55
CA VAL A 279 -13.67 4.18 -4.97
C VAL A 279 -14.92 3.32 -4.93
N VAL A 280 -16.05 3.82 -4.41
CA VAL A 280 -17.31 3.06 -4.37
C VAL A 280 -17.70 2.60 -5.76
N GLY A 281 -17.92 1.30 -5.93
CA GLY A 281 -18.31 0.70 -7.21
C GLY A 281 -17.15 0.35 -8.14
N LEU A 282 -15.90 0.60 -7.77
CA LEU A 282 -14.75 0.09 -8.51
C LEU A 282 -14.60 -1.44 -8.30
N PRO A 283 -14.10 -2.19 -9.30
CA PRO A 283 -14.07 -3.66 -9.24
C PRO A 283 -13.36 -4.27 -8.04
N SER A 284 -12.32 -3.63 -7.54
CA SER A 284 -11.52 -4.10 -6.40
C SER A 284 -11.84 -3.35 -5.11
N ALA A 285 -12.81 -2.42 -5.12
CA ALA A 285 -13.17 -1.68 -3.91
C ALA A 285 -13.92 -2.57 -2.92
N PRO A 286 -13.62 -2.45 -1.62
CA PRO A 286 -14.39 -3.16 -0.61
C PRO A 286 -15.81 -2.56 -0.48
N GLU A 287 -16.76 -3.35 -0.02
CA GLU A 287 -18.11 -2.86 0.29
C GLU A 287 -18.07 -1.75 1.37
N LYS A 288 -17.15 -1.88 2.32
CA LYS A 288 -16.90 -0.87 3.36
C LYS A 288 -15.41 -0.53 3.40
N TYR A 289 -15.10 0.74 3.23
CA TYR A 289 -13.74 1.25 3.35
C TYR A 289 -13.26 1.23 4.81
N TYR A 290 -14.16 1.56 5.73
CA TYR A 290 -13.95 1.49 7.18
C TYR A 290 -14.95 0.52 7.83
N ALA A 291 -14.46 -0.33 8.73
CA ALA A 291 -15.29 -1.18 9.60
C ALA A 291 -14.95 -0.94 11.08
N PHE A 292 -15.96 -0.99 11.94
CA PHE A 292 -15.80 -0.76 13.37
C PHE A 292 -16.15 -1.99 14.19
N HIS A 293 -15.41 -2.16 15.28
CA HIS A 293 -15.68 -3.16 16.29
C HIS A 293 -16.00 -2.52 17.64
N GLU A 294 -17.11 -2.97 18.25
CA GLU A 294 -17.47 -2.60 19.62
C GLU A 294 -16.77 -3.51 20.65
N ASP A 295 -16.35 -4.70 20.23
CA ASP A 295 -15.58 -5.62 21.06
C ASP A 295 -14.21 -5.00 21.38
N PRO A 296 -13.87 -4.75 22.66
CA PRO A 296 -12.61 -4.13 23.05
C PRO A 296 -11.38 -4.99 22.77
N THR A 297 -11.56 -6.27 22.41
CA THR A 297 -10.47 -7.18 22.01
C THR A 297 -10.12 -7.07 20.52
N ARG A 298 -10.88 -6.27 19.74
CA ARG A 298 -10.70 -6.10 18.30
C ARG A 298 -10.20 -4.68 17.94
N PRO A 299 -9.50 -4.52 16.80
CA PRO A 299 -9.21 -5.49 15.74
C PRO A 299 -8.09 -6.49 16.08
N GLN A 300 -8.17 -7.70 15.54
CA GLN A 300 -7.15 -8.73 15.65
C GLN A 300 -6.71 -9.23 14.25
N PRO A 301 -5.41 -9.30 13.92
CA PRO A 301 -4.94 -9.65 12.58
C PRO A 301 -5.55 -10.94 12.00
N ARG A 302 -5.69 -11.97 12.83
CA ARG A 302 -6.25 -13.26 12.41
C ARG A 302 -7.70 -13.16 11.96
N MET A 303 -8.46 -12.23 12.53
CA MET A 303 -9.89 -12.07 12.29
C MET A 303 -10.17 -11.03 11.21
N GLU A 304 -9.27 -10.04 11.05
CA GLU A 304 -9.51 -8.88 10.18
C GLU A 304 -8.89 -9.02 8.80
N ARG A 305 -7.85 -9.84 8.63
CA ARG A 305 -7.04 -9.87 7.41
C ARG A 305 -7.81 -10.18 6.12
N SER A 306 -9.00 -10.80 6.23
CA SER A 306 -9.82 -11.14 5.07
C SER A 306 -11.08 -10.29 4.95
N VAL A 307 -11.26 -9.27 5.77
CA VAL A 307 -12.45 -8.40 5.70
C VAL A 307 -12.35 -7.55 4.45
N GLY A 308 -13.39 -7.57 3.60
CA GLY A 308 -13.41 -6.89 2.30
C GLY A 308 -12.24 -7.33 1.40
N ASP A 309 -11.94 -8.63 1.37
CA ASP A 309 -10.80 -9.20 0.64
C ASP A 309 -9.45 -8.57 1.02
N GLY A 310 -9.33 -8.09 2.26
CA GLY A 310 -8.17 -7.41 2.80
C GLY A 310 -8.13 -5.90 2.53
N MET A 311 -9.10 -5.36 1.79
CA MET A 311 -9.14 -3.94 1.39
C MET A 311 -9.85 -3.03 2.42
N THR A 312 -10.53 -3.60 3.42
CA THR A 312 -11.19 -2.83 4.49
C THR A 312 -10.22 -2.50 5.61
N THR A 313 -10.13 -1.24 5.99
CA THR A 313 -9.44 -0.81 7.22
C THR A 313 -10.36 -0.96 8.40
N THR A 314 -9.98 -1.75 9.40
CA THR A 314 -10.80 -1.98 10.59
C THR A 314 -10.32 -1.15 11.78
N ILE A 315 -11.26 -0.59 12.53
CA ILE A 315 -11.01 0.32 13.65
C ILE A 315 -11.76 -0.21 14.88
N GLY A 316 -11.11 -0.18 16.02
CA GLY A 316 -11.70 -0.51 17.30
C GLY A 316 -11.13 0.36 18.42
N ARG A 317 -11.72 0.25 19.61
CA ARG A 317 -11.28 0.98 20.80
C ARG A 317 -11.14 2.49 20.56
N VAL A 318 -12.16 3.07 19.92
CA VAL A 318 -12.24 4.53 19.75
C VAL A 318 -12.65 5.18 21.06
N GLU A 319 -11.72 5.83 21.73
CA GLU A 319 -11.89 6.32 23.11
C GLU A 319 -11.29 7.73 23.24
N LYS A 320 -11.83 8.54 24.17
CA LYS A 320 -11.11 9.75 24.62
C LYS A 320 -9.81 9.34 25.29
N GLU A 321 -8.81 10.21 25.16
CA GLU A 321 -7.54 10.04 25.86
C GLU A 321 -7.17 11.35 26.58
N GLU A 322 -6.29 11.27 27.57
CA GLU A 322 -6.06 12.34 28.53
C GLU A 322 -4.70 13.03 28.37
N LEU A 323 -3.86 12.58 27.41
CA LEU A 323 -2.54 13.17 27.19
C LEU A 323 -2.59 14.51 26.44
N PHE A 324 -3.63 14.70 25.65
CA PHE A 324 -3.82 15.87 24.79
C PHE A 324 -5.10 16.63 25.20
N ASP A 325 -5.12 17.94 24.97
CA ASP A 325 -6.29 18.78 25.30
C ASP A 325 -7.58 18.31 24.61
N HIS A 326 -7.45 17.83 23.37
CA HIS A 326 -8.52 17.24 22.56
C HIS A 326 -8.06 15.90 22.01
N GLY A 327 -7.89 14.93 22.90
CA GLY A 327 -7.31 13.63 22.61
C GLY A 327 -8.33 12.57 22.20
N LEU A 328 -7.99 11.82 21.14
CA LEU A 328 -8.67 10.61 20.72
C LEU A 328 -7.63 9.51 20.55
N LYS A 329 -7.94 8.29 21.00
CA LYS A 329 -7.12 7.10 20.71
C LYS A 329 -7.97 6.02 20.07
N TYR A 330 -7.35 5.21 19.25
CA TYR A 330 -7.97 4.05 18.62
C TYR A 330 -6.93 3.01 18.21
N MET A 331 -7.41 1.80 17.97
CA MET A 331 -6.65 0.74 17.31
C MET A 331 -7.13 0.62 15.88
N LEU A 332 -6.21 0.49 14.95
CA LEU A 332 -6.53 0.14 13.58
C LEU A 332 -5.85 -1.17 13.16
N PHE A 333 -6.41 -1.80 12.16
CA PHE A 333 -5.79 -2.88 11.40
C PHE A 333 -5.95 -2.59 9.90
N SER A 334 -4.86 -2.75 9.15
CA SER A 334 -4.86 -2.72 7.69
C SER A 334 -4.04 -3.87 7.13
N HIS A 335 -4.45 -4.40 5.98
CA HIS A 335 -3.68 -5.44 5.30
C HIS A 335 -2.46 -4.81 4.62
N ASN A 336 -1.27 -5.41 4.81
CA ASN A 336 -0.02 -4.82 4.36
C ASN A 336 0.40 -5.20 2.92
N LYS A 337 -0.42 -6.02 2.25
CA LYS A 337 -0.15 -6.51 0.88
C LYS A 337 -1.31 -6.25 -0.09
N LYS A 338 -2.47 -5.81 0.41
CA LYS A 338 -3.66 -5.51 -0.39
C LYS A 338 -3.86 -4.02 -0.53
#